data_b839b857c0517ded7724577653d3fa1d
#
_entry.id   b839b857c0517ded7724577653d3fa1d
#
_cell.length_a   1.000
_cell.length_b   1.000
_cell.length_c   1.000
_cell.angle_alpha   90.00
_cell.angle_beta   90.00
_cell.angle_gamma   90.00
#
_symmetry.space_group_name_H-M   'P 1'
#
loop_
_entity.id
_entity.type
_entity.pdbx_description
1 polymer ?
#
loop_
_entity_poly.entity_id
_entity_poly.type
_entity_poly.pdbx_seq_one_letter_code
_entity_poly.pdbx_strand_id
1 'polypeptide(L)'
;MAEQGRYKKIVVTLDGSGWSERAIPHAADIARYNNAELILLHVFRPPAHEFADQVALAGQEDQLNQLLEQIKQYLIGLRNQLRDEQLNVRVQLIEGIGVAHLICDYINDQDIDLVVMSTHGRTGLARFLFGGVAQKVMQGVRAPVLLVRPDDA
;
A
#
# COMPACT_ATOMS: atom_id res chain seq x y z
N MET A 1 -24.29 20.05 -7.94
CA MET A 1 -23.84 18.82 -7.26
C MET A 1 -22.80 18.15 -8.13
N ALA A 2 -21.60 17.92 -7.62
CA ALA A 2 -20.64 17.15 -8.37
C ALA A 2 -21.16 15.71 -8.50
N GLU A 3 -21.27 15.21 -9.73
CA GLU A 3 -21.57 13.79 -9.93
C GLU A 3 -20.48 12.98 -9.25
N GLN A 4 -20.88 12.07 -8.37
CA GLN A 4 -19.94 11.09 -7.84
C GLN A 4 -19.52 10.16 -8.96
N GLY A 5 -18.24 10.10 -9.22
CA GLY A 5 -17.70 9.15 -10.17
C GLY A 5 -17.91 7.71 -9.72
N ARG A 6 -17.53 6.78 -10.59
CA ARG A 6 -17.70 5.35 -10.38
C ARG A 6 -16.97 4.85 -9.12
N TYR A 7 -15.81 5.39 -8.86
CA TYR A 7 -14.95 4.96 -7.75
C TYR A 7 -15.13 5.87 -6.56
N LYS A 8 -15.44 5.30 -5.39
CA LYS A 8 -15.63 6.03 -4.13
C LYS A 8 -14.47 5.79 -3.16
N LYS A 9 -13.92 4.59 -3.15
CA LYS A 9 -12.79 4.20 -2.32
C LYS A 9 -11.71 3.58 -3.18
N ILE A 10 -10.57 4.22 -3.22
CA ILE A 10 -9.41 3.78 -4.01
C ILE A 10 -8.28 3.47 -3.06
N VAL A 11 -7.69 2.28 -3.19
CA VAL A 11 -6.51 1.88 -2.44
C VAL A 11 -5.29 1.94 -3.34
N VAL A 12 -4.22 2.53 -2.85
CA VAL A 12 -2.88 2.36 -3.41
C VAL A 12 -2.04 1.57 -2.42
N THR A 13 -1.41 0.50 -2.88
CA THR A 13 -0.56 -0.34 -2.05
C THR A 13 0.88 0.15 -2.10
N LEU A 14 1.48 0.30 -0.92
CA LEU A 14 2.84 0.82 -0.76
C LEU A 14 3.68 -0.18 0.03
N ASP A 15 4.93 -0.35 -0.36
CA ASP A 15 5.88 -1.21 0.34
C ASP A 15 7.09 -0.45 0.91
N GLY A 16 7.03 0.88 0.85
CA GLY A 16 8.12 1.76 1.30
C GLY A 16 9.17 2.05 0.24
N SER A 17 9.06 1.45 -0.95
CA SER A 17 9.99 1.70 -2.06
C SER A 17 9.50 2.83 -2.96
N GLY A 18 10.44 3.48 -3.65
CA GLY A 18 10.10 4.45 -4.70
C GLY A 18 9.33 3.83 -5.87
N TRP A 19 9.50 2.53 -6.10
CA TRP A 19 8.74 1.81 -7.12
C TRP A 19 7.25 1.76 -6.81
N SER A 20 6.89 1.48 -5.55
CA SER A 20 5.48 1.44 -5.13
C SER A 20 4.86 2.83 -5.15
N GLU A 21 5.62 3.88 -4.84
CA GLU A 21 5.14 5.26 -4.87
C GLU A 21 4.74 5.74 -6.27
N ARG A 22 5.24 5.13 -7.31
CA ARG A 22 4.86 5.46 -8.70
C ARG A 22 3.38 5.25 -8.99
N ALA A 23 2.72 4.41 -8.21
CA ALA A 23 1.28 4.21 -8.31
C ALA A 23 0.48 5.40 -7.77
N ILE A 24 1.06 6.21 -6.89
CA ILE A 24 0.35 7.31 -6.21
C ILE A 24 -0.20 8.35 -7.18
N PRO A 25 0.56 8.90 -8.14
CA PRO A 25 0.02 9.91 -9.05
C PRO A 25 -1.18 9.41 -9.85
N HIS A 26 -1.16 8.15 -10.29
CA HIS A 26 -2.27 7.54 -11.00
C HIS A 26 -3.51 7.42 -10.12
N ALA A 27 -3.33 6.93 -8.89
CA ALA A 27 -4.42 6.82 -7.92
C ALA A 27 -4.98 8.19 -7.54
N ALA A 28 -4.11 9.18 -7.35
CA ALA A 28 -4.50 10.54 -7.00
C ALA A 28 -5.34 11.19 -8.09
N ASP A 29 -4.94 11.05 -9.36
CA ASP A 29 -5.70 11.60 -10.49
C ASP A 29 -7.09 10.98 -10.59
N ILE A 30 -7.18 9.66 -10.42
CA ILE A 30 -8.46 8.95 -10.45
C ILE A 30 -9.33 9.36 -9.25
N ALA A 31 -8.73 9.47 -8.06
CA ALA A 31 -9.44 9.91 -6.86
C ALA A 31 -9.99 11.34 -7.02
N ARG A 32 -9.19 12.23 -7.58
CA ARG A 32 -9.59 13.62 -7.81
C ARG A 32 -10.75 13.68 -8.81
N TYR A 33 -10.66 12.96 -9.91
CA TYR A 33 -11.70 12.94 -10.94
C TYR A 33 -13.02 12.37 -10.40
N ASN A 34 -12.96 11.37 -9.53
CA ASN A 34 -14.15 10.70 -8.99
C ASN A 34 -14.65 11.30 -7.66
N ASN A 35 -13.93 12.27 -7.11
CA ASN A 35 -14.17 12.77 -5.74
C ASN A 35 -14.15 11.64 -4.71
N ALA A 36 -13.18 10.74 -4.84
CA ALA A 36 -13.05 9.53 -4.06
C ALA A 36 -12.13 9.69 -2.86
N GLU A 37 -12.32 8.84 -1.87
CA GLU A 37 -11.34 8.66 -0.79
C GLU A 37 -10.17 7.83 -1.31
N LEU A 38 -8.96 8.32 -1.07
CA LEU A 38 -7.72 7.61 -1.39
C LEU A 38 -7.12 7.03 -0.12
N ILE A 39 -6.88 5.72 -0.12
CA ILE A 39 -6.33 5.00 1.02
C ILE A 39 -4.90 4.56 0.68
N LEU A 40 -3.94 5.03 1.47
CA LEU A 40 -2.56 4.59 1.39
C LEU A 40 -2.40 3.36 2.28
N LEU A 41 -2.28 2.19 1.67
CA LEU A 41 -2.21 0.91 2.38
C LEU A 41 -0.78 0.39 2.40
N HIS A 42 -0.27 0.12 3.59
CA HIS A 42 1.02 -0.53 3.79
C HIS A 42 0.85 -1.74 4.71
N VAL A 43 1.39 -2.87 4.30
CA VAL A 43 1.44 -4.06 5.15
C VAL A 43 2.85 -4.20 5.69
N PHE A 44 2.98 -4.12 7.00
CA PHE A 44 4.22 -4.31 7.72
C PHE A 44 4.37 -5.76 8.11
N ARG A 45 5.41 -6.40 7.59
CA ARG A 45 5.78 -7.76 7.98
C ARG A 45 6.83 -7.68 9.09
N PRO A 46 6.52 -8.12 10.33
CA PRO A 46 7.53 -8.16 11.38
C PRO A 46 8.68 -9.09 10.99
N PRO A 47 9.93 -8.77 11.36
CA PRO A 47 11.03 -9.67 11.12
C PRO A 47 10.77 -11.02 11.84
N ALA A 48 11.14 -12.13 11.19
CA ALA A 48 10.99 -13.44 11.78
C ALA A 48 11.84 -13.54 13.04
N HIS A 49 11.19 -13.84 14.17
CA HIS A 49 11.89 -14.14 15.41
C HIS A 49 12.37 -15.58 15.37
N GLU A 50 13.58 -15.81 14.88
CA GLU A 50 14.25 -17.09 15.05
C GLU A 50 14.80 -17.15 16.47
N PHE A 51 14.21 -18.00 17.32
CA PHE A 51 14.72 -18.47 18.61
C PHE A 51 15.61 -17.49 19.38
N ALA A 52 15.05 -16.36 19.78
CA ALA A 52 15.80 -15.40 20.58
C ALA A 52 15.61 -15.69 22.07
N ASP A 53 16.69 -15.64 22.85
CA ASP A 53 16.64 -15.58 24.29
C ASP A 53 15.73 -14.43 24.74
N GLN A 54 15.03 -14.62 25.87
CA GLN A 54 14.08 -13.63 26.39
C GLN A 54 14.68 -12.22 26.55
N VAL A 55 15.97 -12.13 26.77
CA VAL A 55 16.69 -10.84 26.89
C VAL A 55 16.83 -10.12 25.53
N ALA A 56 16.99 -10.89 24.47
CA ALA A 56 17.06 -10.34 23.11
C ALA A 56 15.69 -9.86 22.61
N LEU A 57 14.59 -10.43 23.14
CA LEU A 57 13.22 -10.04 22.78
C LEU A 57 12.88 -8.60 23.21
N ALA A 58 13.34 -8.14 24.39
CA ALA A 58 13.06 -6.81 24.88
C ALA A 58 13.71 -5.71 24.00
N GLY A 59 14.96 -5.93 23.58
CA GLY A 59 15.65 -5.01 22.67
C GLY A 59 15.06 -5.03 21.27
N GLN A 60 14.52 -6.15 20.81
CA GLN A 60 13.88 -6.31 19.54
C GLN A 60 12.50 -5.63 19.49
N GLU A 61 11.76 -5.64 20.61
CA GLU A 61 10.49 -4.91 20.70
C GLU A 61 10.69 -3.40 20.52
N ASP A 62 11.71 -2.82 21.15
CA ASP A 62 12.02 -1.40 21.00
C ASP A 62 12.40 -1.06 19.56
N GLN A 63 13.20 -1.89 18.91
CA GLN A 63 13.58 -1.72 17.51
C GLN A 63 12.38 -1.84 16.60
N LEU A 64 11.49 -2.79 16.85
CA LEU A 64 10.26 -3.00 16.10
C LEU A 64 9.34 -1.80 16.21
N ASN A 65 9.16 -1.27 17.42
CA ASN A 65 8.33 -0.09 17.67
C ASN A 65 8.91 1.16 16.98
N GLN A 66 10.22 1.33 16.96
CA GLN A 66 10.88 2.41 16.25
C GLN A 66 10.65 2.30 14.74
N LEU A 67 10.76 1.10 14.19
CA LEU A 67 10.55 0.85 12.77
C LEU A 67 9.10 1.13 12.37
N LEU A 68 8.15 0.68 13.18
CA LEU A 68 6.73 0.97 12.97
C LEU A 68 6.45 2.47 13.00
N GLU A 69 7.05 3.19 13.94
CA GLU A 69 6.89 4.63 14.03
C GLU A 69 7.45 5.34 12.81
N GLN A 70 8.61 4.92 12.31
CA GLN A 70 9.20 5.46 11.09
C GLN A 70 8.28 5.25 9.89
N ILE A 71 7.68 4.07 9.77
CA ILE A 71 6.74 3.75 8.70
C ILE A 71 5.49 4.62 8.80
N LYS A 72 4.95 4.79 10.00
CA LYS A 72 3.80 5.67 10.24
C LYS A 72 4.10 7.10 9.82
N GLN A 73 5.25 7.64 10.22
CA GLN A 73 5.66 9.00 9.87
C GLN A 73 5.84 9.17 8.36
N TYR A 74 6.39 8.18 7.70
CA TYR A 74 6.51 8.14 6.25
C TYR A 74 5.15 8.24 5.56
N LEU A 75 4.20 7.39 5.97
CA LEU A 75 2.86 7.36 5.40
C LEU A 75 2.08 8.65 5.69
N ILE A 76 2.22 9.20 6.89
CA ILE A 76 1.62 10.48 7.28
C ILE A 76 2.17 11.62 6.42
N GLY A 77 3.47 11.61 6.14
CA GLY A 77 4.09 12.58 5.25
C GLY A 77 3.49 12.54 3.84
N LEU A 78 3.33 11.37 3.26
CA LEU A 78 2.68 11.19 1.96
C LEU A 78 1.22 11.66 1.99
N ARG A 79 0.49 11.29 3.04
CA ARG A 79 -0.90 11.73 3.23
C ARG A 79 -1.01 13.25 3.25
N ASN A 80 -0.13 13.91 4.01
CA ASN A 80 -0.17 15.36 4.15
C ASN A 80 0.13 16.06 2.83
N GLN A 81 1.10 15.57 2.06
CA GLN A 81 1.37 16.09 0.72
C GLN A 81 0.14 16.01 -0.19
N LEU A 82 -0.54 14.88 -0.18
CA LEU A 82 -1.73 14.66 -1.00
C LEU A 82 -2.92 15.48 -0.52
N ARG A 83 -3.07 15.69 0.77
CA ARG A 83 -4.13 16.55 1.34
C ARG A 83 -3.94 18.01 0.95
N ASP A 84 -2.70 18.48 0.85
CA ASP A 84 -2.40 19.82 0.36
C ASP A 84 -2.86 20.01 -1.10
N GLU A 85 -3.03 18.92 -1.85
CA GLU A 85 -3.59 18.91 -3.19
C GLU A 85 -5.12 18.74 -3.19
N GLN A 86 -5.79 18.93 -2.06
CA GLN A 86 -7.24 18.85 -1.86
C GLN A 86 -7.83 17.45 -2.06
N LEU A 87 -7.05 16.42 -1.81
CA LEU A 87 -7.50 15.04 -1.83
C LEU A 87 -7.96 14.58 -0.45
N ASN A 88 -8.99 13.75 -0.41
CA ASN A 88 -9.40 13.05 0.80
C ASN A 88 -8.55 11.78 0.94
N VAL A 89 -7.57 11.81 1.83
CA VAL A 89 -6.56 10.73 1.95
C VAL A 89 -6.54 10.17 3.37
N ARG A 90 -6.54 8.86 3.46
CA ARG A 90 -6.42 8.11 4.70
C ARG A 90 -5.27 7.12 4.61
N VAL A 91 -4.60 6.89 5.72
CA VAL A 91 -3.52 5.89 5.85
C VAL A 91 -4.07 4.66 6.54
N GLN A 92 -3.71 3.47 6.03
CA GLN A 92 -4.00 2.21 6.67
C GLN A 92 -2.71 1.39 6.77
N LEU A 93 -2.30 1.08 7.99
CA LEU A 93 -1.17 0.21 8.27
C LEU A 93 -1.68 -1.10 8.84
N ILE A 94 -1.27 -2.21 8.23
CA ILE A 94 -1.61 -3.56 8.68
C ILE A 94 -0.32 -4.28 9.06
N GLU A 95 -0.30 -4.90 10.22
CA GLU A 95 0.80 -5.77 10.64
C GLU A 95 0.41 -7.23 10.43
N GLY A 96 1.31 -8.01 9.87
CA GLY A 96 1.09 -9.45 9.75
C GLY A 96 2.00 -10.15 8.76
N ILE A 97 1.81 -11.45 8.65
CA ILE A 97 2.52 -12.33 7.73
C ILE A 97 1.61 -12.64 6.54
N GLY A 98 2.20 -12.74 5.35
CA GLY A 98 1.43 -12.97 4.12
C GLY A 98 0.86 -11.67 3.55
N VAL A 99 1.75 -10.81 3.06
CA VAL A 99 1.43 -9.46 2.59
C VAL A 99 0.28 -9.46 1.59
N ALA A 100 0.36 -10.29 0.55
CA ALA A 100 -0.66 -10.35 -0.49
C ALA A 100 -2.02 -10.78 0.05
N HIS A 101 -2.04 -11.75 0.95
CA HIS A 101 -3.27 -12.25 1.58
C HIS A 101 -3.95 -11.16 2.41
N LEU A 102 -3.15 -10.44 3.21
CA LEU A 102 -3.66 -9.34 4.05
C LEU A 102 -4.21 -8.20 3.21
N ILE A 103 -3.55 -7.88 2.09
CA ILE A 103 -4.04 -6.88 1.14
C ILE A 103 -5.39 -7.32 0.56
N CYS A 104 -5.48 -8.56 0.10
CA CYS A 104 -6.72 -9.10 -0.48
C CYS A 104 -7.88 -9.06 0.52
N ASP A 105 -7.64 -9.50 1.76
CA ASP A 105 -8.65 -9.47 2.81
C ASP A 105 -9.14 -8.05 3.07
N TYR A 106 -8.22 -7.11 3.22
CA TYR A 106 -8.58 -5.71 3.45
C TYR A 106 -9.44 -5.16 2.31
N ILE A 107 -9.03 -5.38 1.07
CA ILE A 107 -9.75 -4.87 -0.11
C ILE A 107 -11.15 -5.48 -0.19
N ASN A 108 -11.27 -6.78 0.01
CA ASN A 108 -12.56 -7.46 -0.08
C ASN A 108 -13.49 -7.11 1.09
N ASP A 109 -12.95 -6.86 2.29
CA ASP A 109 -13.74 -6.56 3.49
C ASP A 109 -14.15 -5.10 3.60
N GLN A 110 -13.43 -4.17 2.97
CA GLN A 110 -13.64 -2.73 3.11
C GLN A 110 -14.38 -2.08 1.95
N ASP A 111 -14.98 -2.86 1.08
CA ASP A 111 -15.72 -2.36 -0.09
C ASP A 111 -14.89 -1.41 -0.97
N ILE A 112 -13.66 -1.80 -1.23
CA ILE A 112 -12.77 -1.03 -2.09
C ILE A 112 -13.22 -1.15 -3.55
N ASP A 113 -13.30 -0.03 -4.24
CA ASP A 113 -13.79 0.04 -5.63
C ASP A 113 -12.69 -0.09 -6.67
N LEU A 114 -11.47 0.27 -6.31
CA LEU A 114 -10.32 0.23 -7.22
C LEU A 114 -9.04 0.05 -6.40
N VAL A 115 -8.19 -0.85 -6.89
CA VAL A 115 -6.82 -1.02 -6.36
C VAL A 115 -5.84 -0.51 -7.39
N VAL A 116 -4.92 0.36 -6.97
CA VAL A 116 -3.83 0.85 -7.82
C VAL A 116 -2.53 0.38 -7.19
N MET A 117 -1.70 -0.29 -7.96
CA MET A 117 -0.45 -0.81 -7.44
C MET A 117 0.62 -0.86 -8.52
N SER A 118 1.87 -0.77 -8.09
CA SER A 118 3.00 -1.01 -8.97
C SER A 118 3.16 -2.51 -9.23
N THR A 119 3.55 -2.87 -10.44
CA THR A 119 3.81 -4.27 -10.81
C THR A 119 5.04 -4.83 -10.10
N HIS A 120 5.98 -3.97 -9.70
CA HIS A 120 7.22 -4.35 -9.02
C HIS A 120 7.37 -3.52 -7.73
N GLY A 121 7.70 -4.21 -6.64
CA GLY A 121 8.03 -3.58 -5.38
C GLY A 121 9.54 -3.47 -5.18
N ARG A 122 9.97 -3.74 -3.95
CA ARG A 122 11.36 -3.60 -3.49
C ARG A 122 12.40 -4.35 -4.33
N THR A 123 12.03 -5.44 -4.98
CA THR A 123 12.98 -6.27 -5.71
C THR A 123 13.35 -5.69 -7.07
N GLY A 124 12.53 -4.82 -7.65
CA GLY A 124 12.83 -4.14 -8.91
C GLY A 124 13.22 -5.06 -10.05
N LEU A 125 12.87 -6.36 -9.99
CA LEU A 125 13.24 -7.34 -10.99
C LEU A 125 12.44 -7.14 -12.27
N ALA A 126 13.03 -6.42 -13.21
CA ALA A 126 12.43 -6.11 -14.50
C ALA A 126 12.19 -7.35 -15.40
N ARG A 127 12.66 -8.52 -14.98
CA ARG A 127 12.54 -9.77 -15.75
C ARG A 127 11.13 -10.35 -15.78
N PHE A 128 10.31 -10.01 -14.80
CA PHE A 128 8.97 -10.57 -14.67
C PHE A 128 7.96 -9.48 -14.93
N LEU A 129 6.93 -9.80 -15.68
CA LEU A 129 5.85 -8.88 -16.01
C LEU A 129 5.10 -8.42 -14.76
N PHE A 130 5.12 -9.23 -13.69
CA PHE A 130 4.45 -8.93 -12.44
C PHE A 130 5.27 -9.42 -11.25
N GLY A 131 5.33 -8.63 -10.18
CA GLY A 131 5.82 -9.10 -8.89
C GLY A 131 4.88 -10.10 -8.25
N GLY A 132 5.39 -10.89 -7.29
CA GLY A 132 4.59 -11.94 -6.62
C GLY A 132 3.38 -11.39 -5.89
N VAL A 133 3.51 -10.23 -5.23
CA VAL A 133 2.39 -9.59 -4.53
C VAL A 133 1.33 -9.10 -5.51
N ALA A 134 1.75 -8.42 -6.59
CA ALA A 134 0.83 -7.91 -7.60
C ALA A 134 0.01 -9.03 -8.24
N GLN A 135 0.66 -10.14 -8.58
CA GLN A 135 -0.02 -11.29 -9.17
C GLN A 135 -1.06 -11.89 -8.22
N LYS A 136 -0.71 -12.08 -6.96
CA LYS A 136 -1.62 -12.65 -5.96
C LYS A 136 -2.79 -11.72 -5.67
N VAL A 137 -2.55 -10.42 -5.59
CA VAL A 137 -3.62 -9.43 -5.39
C VAL A 137 -4.58 -9.44 -6.57
N MET A 138 -4.05 -9.45 -7.80
CA MET A 138 -4.85 -9.52 -9.02
C MET A 138 -5.80 -10.72 -9.02
N GLN A 139 -5.34 -11.86 -8.52
CA GLN A 139 -6.12 -13.10 -8.46
C GLN A 139 -7.10 -13.14 -7.28
N GLY A 140 -6.80 -12.43 -6.19
CA GLY A 140 -7.52 -12.56 -4.93
C GLY A 140 -8.56 -11.49 -4.63
N VAL A 141 -8.58 -10.38 -5.36
CA VAL A 141 -9.53 -9.29 -5.12
C VAL A 141 -10.65 -9.28 -6.14
N ARG A 142 -11.83 -8.82 -5.68
CA ARG A 142 -13.00 -8.63 -6.56
C ARG A 142 -12.98 -7.27 -7.26
N ALA A 143 -12.31 -6.29 -6.66
CA ALA A 143 -12.22 -4.95 -7.21
C ALA A 143 -11.35 -4.92 -8.48
N PRO A 144 -11.61 -4.00 -9.41
CA PRO A 144 -10.69 -3.72 -10.50
C PRO A 144 -9.30 -3.34 -9.99
N VAL A 145 -8.27 -3.75 -10.73
CA VAL A 145 -6.87 -3.48 -10.38
C VAL A 145 -6.20 -2.73 -11.53
N LEU A 146 -5.65 -1.57 -11.23
CA LEU A 146 -4.80 -0.83 -12.14
C LEU A 146 -3.35 -1.11 -11.79
N LEU A 147 -2.62 -1.70 -12.71
CA LEU A 147 -1.21 -2.01 -12.55
C LEU A 147 -0.35 -0.94 -13.22
N VAL A 148 0.50 -0.30 -12.43
CA VAL A 148 1.42 0.71 -12.91
C VAL A 148 2.78 0.05 -13.13
N ARG A 149 3.25 0.08 -14.37
CA ARG A 149 4.56 -0.46 -14.71
C ARG A 149 5.66 0.52 -14.33
N PRO A 150 6.85 0.04 -13.94
CA PRO A 150 7.99 0.94 -13.80
C PRO A 150 8.31 1.56 -15.16
N ASP A 151 8.63 2.85 -15.13
CA ASP A 151 9.10 3.50 -16.35
C ASP A 151 10.43 2.89 -16.75
N ASP A 152 10.55 2.55 -18.01
CA ASP A 152 11.83 2.15 -18.59
C ASP A 152 12.72 3.41 -18.62
N ALA A 153 13.58 3.49 -17.65
CA ALA A 153 14.58 4.56 -17.63
C ALA A 153 15.79 4.13 -18.46
#